data_96431ee9f11c582cd06f88a1b031c7d3
#
_entry.id   96431ee9f11c582cd06f88a1b031c7d3
#
_cell.length_a   1.000
_cell.length_b   1.000
_cell.length_c   1.000
_cell.angle_alpha   90.00
_cell.angle_beta   90.00
_cell.angle_gamma   90.00
#
_symmetry.space_group_name_H-M   'P 1'
#
loop_
_entity.id
_entity.type
_entity.pdbx_description
1 polymer ?
#
loop_
_entity_poly.entity_id
_entity_poly.type
_entity_poly.pdbx_seq_one_letter_code
_entity_poly.pdbx_strand_id
1 'polypeptide(L)'
;MLVPLDYKLTAAEHLQLLAHSKAKFLIVEYYLWRAITQSPEFKNHKLTKVLVTEAPLGADLAGAYRWEDFRRKGDPGFVSRGRADVACIVYSSGTGGRPKGCVLTHDNYVEQCKSLTAWYPFWPGVRYLSILPTNHAIDFLVGFIGPFVCGACVVHLRTLRPEFVRDAFVRYKITYVALVPMILKNLERGLRAKFDELSAGKRFLLYRMIALNKSLTRAHPKVSLSRKLLSGIHQGFGGELRAMFTGGAFVEPSTLQFFYDLGIPVANGYGLTEAGTSLTLNDLKPFRADTVGKPLPGVELRILNPDSDGIGEVAVHGKTVMSHYLDDPELTAQTIVDGWLVTGDLGRFDGNGHLQLFGRKKNMIVTEGGKNIYPEDIENAFDGLPVKECCIFAANYLWPAKSLGREMLILLLRLEQNQEFTEALKQEIIARNRRLPDFKRIGGYLLCGKDFPRTASMKIKRTELAEDVRKVLGRAAVVEL
;
A
#
# COMPACT_ATOMS: atom_id res chain seq x y z
N MET A 1 -15.48 -8.50 -18.31
CA MET A 1 -15.33 -7.76 -17.03
C MET A 1 -14.76 -8.70 -15.99
N LEU A 2 -13.69 -8.32 -15.31
CA LEU A 2 -13.02 -9.08 -14.25
C LEU A 2 -13.44 -8.54 -12.87
N VAL A 3 -13.46 -9.41 -11.85
CA VAL A 3 -13.69 -9.05 -10.45
C VAL A 3 -12.63 -9.78 -9.61
N PRO A 4 -11.45 -9.18 -9.40
CA PRO A 4 -10.41 -9.78 -8.56
C PRO A 4 -10.84 -9.76 -7.09
N LEU A 5 -10.80 -10.93 -6.44
CA LEU A 5 -11.18 -11.11 -5.05
C LEU A 5 -9.97 -11.50 -4.21
N ASP A 6 -9.91 -11.00 -2.97
CA ASP A 6 -8.84 -11.35 -2.04
C ASP A 6 -9.03 -12.77 -1.50
N TYR A 7 -8.03 -13.62 -1.65
CA TYR A 7 -8.07 -14.99 -1.15
C TYR A 7 -8.14 -15.10 0.39
N LYS A 8 -7.87 -13.99 1.10
CA LYS A 8 -7.94 -13.92 2.57
C LYS A 8 -9.34 -13.62 3.12
N LEU A 9 -10.28 -13.28 2.24
CA LEU A 9 -11.66 -13.06 2.65
C LEU A 9 -12.28 -14.34 3.18
N THR A 10 -13.23 -14.20 4.09
CA THR A 10 -14.06 -15.31 4.55
C THR A 10 -14.99 -15.80 3.43
N ALA A 11 -15.51 -17.00 3.56
CA ALA A 11 -16.46 -17.56 2.60
C ALA A 11 -17.71 -16.67 2.43
N ALA A 12 -18.24 -16.13 3.53
CA ALA A 12 -19.38 -15.23 3.53
C ALA A 12 -19.08 -13.93 2.77
N GLU A 13 -17.90 -13.32 3.00
CA GLU A 13 -17.46 -12.14 2.27
C GLU A 13 -17.29 -12.41 0.78
N HIS A 14 -16.70 -13.54 0.38
CA HIS A 14 -16.62 -13.95 -1.03
C HIS A 14 -18.01 -14.01 -1.67
N LEU A 15 -18.96 -14.69 -1.03
CA LEU A 15 -20.31 -14.83 -1.53
C LEU A 15 -21.04 -13.49 -1.62
N GLN A 16 -20.83 -12.60 -0.66
CA GLN A 16 -21.36 -11.24 -0.68
C GLN A 16 -20.83 -10.45 -1.88
N LEU A 17 -19.52 -10.47 -2.14
CA LEU A 17 -18.92 -9.75 -3.27
C LEU A 17 -19.33 -10.36 -4.63
N LEU A 18 -19.44 -11.68 -4.72
CA LEU A 18 -19.93 -12.37 -5.91
C LEU A 18 -21.39 -12.00 -6.20
N ALA A 19 -22.23 -11.92 -5.19
CA ALA A 19 -23.63 -11.50 -5.33
C ALA A 19 -23.74 -10.01 -5.73
N HIS A 20 -22.98 -9.12 -5.07
CA HIS A 20 -22.97 -7.69 -5.36
C HIS A 20 -22.47 -7.41 -6.79
N SER A 21 -21.39 -8.06 -7.21
CA SER A 21 -20.85 -7.89 -8.57
C SER A 21 -21.69 -8.59 -9.65
N LYS A 22 -22.72 -9.36 -9.26
CA LYS A 22 -23.53 -10.18 -10.15
C LYS A 22 -22.68 -11.12 -11.02
N ALA A 23 -21.57 -11.62 -10.45
CA ALA A 23 -20.66 -12.52 -11.14
C ALA A 23 -21.36 -13.81 -11.54
N LYS A 24 -21.15 -14.23 -12.79
CA LYS A 24 -21.70 -15.49 -13.32
C LYS A 24 -20.70 -16.63 -13.35
N PHE A 25 -19.42 -16.29 -13.47
CA PHE A 25 -18.32 -17.24 -13.56
C PHE A 25 -17.35 -17.01 -12.41
N LEU A 26 -16.83 -18.10 -11.84
CA LEU A 26 -15.81 -18.06 -10.80
C LEU A 26 -14.66 -18.97 -11.20
N ILE A 27 -13.43 -18.49 -11.07
CA ILE A 27 -12.21 -19.31 -11.07
C ILE A 27 -11.63 -19.23 -9.66
N VAL A 28 -11.42 -20.37 -9.03
CA VAL A 28 -11.07 -20.41 -7.60
C VAL A 28 -10.17 -21.61 -7.30
N GLU A 29 -9.26 -21.46 -6.35
CA GLU A 29 -8.46 -22.58 -5.83
C GLU A 29 -9.31 -23.53 -4.98
N TYR A 30 -8.98 -24.82 -5.02
CA TYR A 30 -9.75 -25.88 -4.38
C TYR A 30 -10.02 -25.67 -2.89
N TYR A 31 -9.02 -25.22 -2.12
CA TYR A 31 -9.20 -25.00 -0.70
C TYR A 31 -10.20 -23.88 -0.37
N LEU A 32 -10.22 -22.81 -1.16
CA LEU A 32 -11.20 -21.73 -1.04
C LEU A 32 -12.59 -22.19 -1.47
N TRP A 33 -12.67 -22.97 -2.58
CA TRP A 33 -13.93 -23.51 -3.03
C TRP A 33 -14.59 -24.39 -1.98
N ARG A 34 -13.83 -25.25 -1.32
CA ARG A 34 -14.33 -26.05 -0.19
C ARG A 34 -14.89 -25.19 0.94
N ALA A 35 -14.19 -24.12 1.31
CA ALA A 35 -14.66 -23.20 2.34
C ALA A 35 -15.97 -22.50 1.91
N ILE A 36 -16.04 -22.06 0.66
CA ILE A 36 -17.23 -21.39 0.11
C ILE A 36 -18.44 -22.33 0.08
N THR A 37 -18.28 -23.59 -0.36
CA THR A 37 -19.38 -24.57 -0.43
C THR A 37 -19.90 -25.01 0.92
N GLN A 38 -19.10 -24.89 1.97
CA GLN A 38 -19.50 -25.18 3.34
C GLN A 38 -20.20 -24.01 4.04
N SER A 39 -20.20 -22.81 3.42
CA SER A 39 -20.90 -21.66 3.99
C SER A 39 -22.41 -21.79 3.85
N PRO A 40 -23.20 -21.44 4.89
CA PRO A 40 -24.66 -21.46 4.82
C PRO A 40 -25.23 -20.61 3.69
N GLU A 41 -24.57 -19.50 3.34
CA GLU A 41 -24.95 -18.56 2.30
C GLU A 41 -24.76 -19.13 0.89
N PHE A 42 -23.99 -20.22 0.74
CA PHE A 42 -23.70 -20.82 -0.57
C PHE A 42 -24.97 -21.22 -1.34
N LYS A 43 -26.01 -21.65 -0.67
CA LYS A 43 -27.30 -22.06 -1.28
C LYS A 43 -27.93 -20.95 -2.12
N ASN A 44 -27.61 -19.70 -1.88
CA ASN A 44 -28.17 -18.51 -2.54
C ASN A 44 -27.31 -17.96 -3.65
N HIS A 45 -26.19 -18.62 -4.01
CA HIS A 45 -25.31 -18.12 -5.06
C HIS A 45 -25.96 -18.21 -6.45
N LYS A 46 -25.60 -17.27 -7.34
CA LYS A 46 -26.10 -17.20 -8.73
C LYS A 46 -25.00 -17.51 -9.77
N LEU A 47 -23.97 -18.21 -9.37
CA LEU A 47 -22.89 -18.62 -10.28
C LEU A 47 -23.43 -19.66 -11.27
N THR A 48 -23.17 -19.44 -12.55
CA THR A 48 -23.56 -20.36 -13.63
C THR A 48 -22.47 -21.37 -13.96
N LYS A 49 -21.20 -21.00 -13.71
CA LYS A 49 -20.07 -21.89 -13.93
C LYS A 49 -18.94 -21.58 -12.94
N VAL A 50 -18.39 -22.62 -12.37
CA VAL A 50 -17.22 -22.54 -11.47
C VAL A 50 -16.13 -23.43 -12.01
N LEU A 51 -14.92 -22.90 -12.10
CA LEU A 51 -13.69 -23.61 -12.46
C LEU A 51 -12.78 -23.68 -11.26
N VAL A 52 -12.43 -24.88 -10.81
CA VAL A 52 -11.60 -25.12 -9.62
C VAL A 52 -10.21 -25.51 -10.08
N THR A 53 -9.22 -24.74 -9.64
CA THR A 53 -7.80 -25.02 -9.86
C THR A 53 -7.21 -25.80 -8.70
N GLU A 54 -6.12 -26.53 -8.94
CA GLU A 54 -5.34 -27.26 -7.91
C GLU A 54 -6.17 -28.31 -7.13
N ALA A 55 -7.25 -28.82 -7.72
CA ALA A 55 -8.06 -29.82 -7.09
C ALA A 55 -7.34 -31.21 -7.11
N PRO A 56 -7.27 -31.94 -5.98
CA PRO A 56 -6.76 -33.30 -5.97
C PRO A 56 -7.56 -34.22 -6.92
N LEU A 57 -6.91 -35.21 -7.51
CA LEU A 57 -7.60 -36.21 -8.33
C LEU A 57 -8.68 -36.92 -7.51
N GLY A 58 -9.89 -37.04 -8.09
CA GLY A 58 -11.03 -37.66 -7.41
C GLY A 58 -11.73 -36.81 -6.33
N ALA A 59 -11.32 -35.56 -6.12
CA ALA A 59 -12.00 -34.67 -5.18
C ALA A 59 -13.42 -34.35 -5.64
N ASP A 60 -14.37 -34.34 -4.71
CA ASP A 60 -15.70 -33.79 -4.93
C ASP A 60 -15.64 -32.26 -5.10
N LEU A 61 -16.13 -31.77 -6.23
CA LEU A 61 -16.11 -30.35 -6.57
C LEU A 61 -17.48 -29.68 -6.40
N ALA A 62 -18.44 -30.35 -5.78
CA ALA A 62 -19.79 -29.81 -5.56
C ALA A 62 -20.44 -29.24 -6.84
N GLY A 63 -20.32 -29.94 -7.96
CA GLY A 63 -20.87 -29.55 -9.26
C GLY A 63 -20.02 -28.56 -10.07
N ALA A 64 -18.86 -28.12 -9.57
CA ALA A 64 -17.91 -27.32 -10.32
C ALA A 64 -17.07 -28.18 -11.28
N TYR A 65 -16.39 -27.51 -12.22
CA TYR A 65 -15.50 -28.14 -13.18
C TYR A 65 -14.06 -28.03 -12.72
N ARG A 66 -13.28 -29.06 -12.98
CA ARG A 66 -11.82 -29.00 -12.85
C ARG A 66 -11.23 -28.12 -13.96
N TRP A 67 -10.33 -27.20 -13.62
CA TRP A 67 -9.71 -26.31 -14.60
C TRP A 67 -9.03 -27.07 -15.74
N GLU A 68 -8.31 -28.15 -15.41
CA GLU A 68 -7.55 -28.99 -16.35
C GLU A 68 -8.47 -29.64 -17.39
N ASP A 69 -9.69 -30.06 -17.00
CA ASP A 69 -10.67 -30.70 -17.89
C ASP A 69 -11.36 -29.69 -18.80
N PHE A 70 -11.30 -28.40 -18.42
CA PHE A 70 -11.94 -27.32 -19.18
C PHE A 70 -11.07 -26.77 -20.33
N ARG A 71 -9.80 -27.15 -20.38
CA ARG A 71 -8.86 -26.69 -21.41
C ARG A 71 -9.22 -27.32 -22.77
N ARG A 72 -9.59 -26.47 -23.74
CA ARG A 72 -9.84 -26.90 -25.12
C ARG A 72 -8.78 -26.29 -26.04
N LYS A 73 -8.42 -27.04 -27.11
CA LYS A 73 -7.66 -26.52 -28.25
C LYS A 73 -8.65 -25.88 -29.22
N GLY A 74 -8.34 -24.70 -29.72
CA GLY A 74 -9.15 -23.99 -30.70
C GLY A 74 -8.93 -22.48 -30.64
N ASP A 75 -9.48 -21.77 -31.60
CA ASP A 75 -9.53 -20.31 -31.58
C ASP A 75 -10.49 -19.85 -30.48
N PRO A 76 -10.06 -19.10 -29.48
CA PRO A 76 -10.94 -18.61 -28.42
C PRO A 76 -11.99 -17.62 -28.91
N GLY A 77 -11.89 -17.10 -30.13
CA GLY A 77 -12.75 -16.04 -30.65
C GLY A 77 -12.66 -14.77 -29.79
N PHE A 78 -12.06 -13.73 -30.32
CA PHE A 78 -11.97 -12.47 -29.59
C PHE A 78 -13.26 -11.65 -29.71
N VAL A 79 -13.82 -11.23 -28.57
CA VAL A 79 -14.89 -10.26 -28.53
C VAL A 79 -14.27 -8.87 -28.45
N SER A 80 -14.47 -8.07 -29.50
CA SER A 80 -14.01 -6.67 -29.50
C SER A 80 -14.63 -5.88 -28.36
N ARG A 81 -13.81 -5.07 -27.68
CA ARG A 81 -14.23 -4.17 -26.61
C ARG A 81 -13.77 -2.73 -26.89
N GLY A 82 -14.68 -1.80 -26.63
CA GLY A 82 -14.36 -0.38 -26.70
C GLY A 82 -13.62 0.09 -25.44
N ARG A 83 -12.97 1.22 -25.54
CA ARG A 83 -12.26 1.83 -24.39
C ARG A 83 -13.19 2.17 -23.23
N ALA A 84 -14.43 2.56 -23.51
CA ALA A 84 -15.44 2.88 -22.51
C ALA A 84 -16.08 1.64 -21.84
N ASP A 85 -15.86 0.43 -22.40
CA ASP A 85 -16.40 -0.79 -21.79
C ASP A 85 -15.74 -1.02 -20.42
N VAL A 86 -16.52 -1.57 -19.50
CA VAL A 86 -16.04 -1.94 -18.16
C VAL A 86 -15.06 -3.09 -18.27
N ALA A 87 -13.83 -2.85 -17.83
CA ALA A 87 -12.77 -3.84 -17.76
C ALA A 87 -12.83 -4.63 -16.46
N CYS A 88 -12.98 -3.91 -15.33
CA CYS A 88 -12.82 -4.49 -14.00
C CYS A 88 -13.71 -3.81 -12.96
N ILE A 89 -14.15 -4.58 -11.95
CA ILE A 89 -14.67 -4.05 -10.70
C ILE A 89 -13.66 -4.42 -9.63
N VAL A 90 -12.98 -3.42 -9.05
CA VAL A 90 -12.03 -3.61 -7.96
C VAL A 90 -12.65 -3.12 -6.66
N TYR A 91 -12.70 -4.00 -5.66
CA TYR A 91 -13.26 -3.63 -4.37
C TYR A 91 -12.22 -2.92 -3.52
N SER A 92 -12.53 -1.70 -3.07
CA SER A 92 -11.76 -0.99 -2.07
C SER A 92 -12.31 -1.26 -0.67
N SER A 93 -11.42 -1.30 0.33
CA SER A 93 -11.81 -1.39 1.74
C SER A 93 -12.46 -0.07 2.16
N GLY A 94 -13.77 0.03 2.05
CA GLY A 94 -14.53 1.20 2.48
C GLY A 94 -14.31 1.51 3.96
N THR A 95 -14.23 2.79 4.29
CA THR A 95 -14.01 3.28 5.67
C THR A 95 -15.17 3.02 6.63
N GLY A 96 -16.29 2.48 6.11
CA GLY A 96 -17.49 2.09 6.88
C GLY A 96 -17.71 0.58 6.98
N GLY A 97 -16.66 -0.25 6.72
CA GLY A 97 -16.76 -1.71 6.84
C GLY A 97 -17.44 -2.43 5.66
N ARG A 98 -18.10 -1.71 4.74
CA ARG A 98 -18.68 -2.30 3.52
C ARG A 98 -17.73 -2.08 2.34
N PRO A 99 -17.35 -3.15 1.61
CA PRO A 99 -16.52 -3.02 0.41
C PRO A 99 -17.26 -2.20 -0.67
N LYS A 100 -16.53 -1.29 -1.32
CA LYS A 100 -17.04 -0.45 -2.41
C LYS A 100 -16.48 -0.96 -3.73
N GLY A 101 -17.33 -1.26 -4.69
CA GLY A 101 -16.91 -1.74 -6.02
C GLY A 101 -16.60 -0.56 -6.95
N CYS A 102 -15.32 -0.29 -7.20
CA CYS A 102 -14.90 0.72 -8.17
C CYS A 102 -15.01 0.17 -9.58
N VAL A 103 -15.83 0.78 -10.43
CA VAL A 103 -16.01 0.38 -11.82
C VAL A 103 -14.97 1.06 -12.69
N LEU A 104 -14.04 0.26 -13.22
CA LEU A 104 -12.90 0.70 -14.04
C LEU A 104 -13.08 0.22 -15.49
N THR A 105 -12.88 1.12 -16.43
CA THR A 105 -12.97 0.87 -17.87
C THR A 105 -11.63 0.43 -18.46
N HIS A 106 -11.66 -0.06 -19.70
CA HIS A 106 -10.43 -0.33 -20.45
C HIS A 106 -9.60 0.95 -20.63
N ASP A 107 -10.24 2.12 -20.80
CA ASP A 107 -9.52 3.40 -20.93
C ASP A 107 -8.73 3.74 -19.68
N ASN A 108 -9.29 3.51 -18.48
CA ASN A 108 -8.58 3.75 -17.23
C ASN A 108 -7.24 2.98 -17.18
N TYR A 109 -7.25 1.69 -17.54
CA TYR A 109 -6.03 0.86 -17.52
C TYR A 109 -5.05 1.21 -18.64
N VAL A 110 -5.55 1.52 -19.84
CA VAL A 110 -4.68 1.94 -20.96
C VAL A 110 -3.95 3.23 -20.61
N GLU A 111 -4.65 4.21 -20.05
CA GLU A 111 -4.02 5.48 -19.67
C GLU A 111 -3.08 5.31 -18.46
N GLN A 112 -3.41 4.45 -17.49
CA GLN A 112 -2.48 4.09 -16.40
C GLN A 112 -1.19 3.44 -16.93
N CYS A 113 -1.29 2.48 -17.84
CA CYS A 113 -0.12 1.84 -18.44
C CYS A 113 0.75 2.88 -19.19
N LYS A 114 0.13 3.76 -19.99
CA LYS A 114 0.86 4.83 -20.70
C LYS A 114 1.59 5.76 -19.73
N SER A 115 0.90 6.21 -18.69
CA SER A 115 1.44 7.14 -17.70
C SER A 115 2.63 6.55 -16.94
N LEU A 116 2.52 5.31 -16.49
CA LEU A 116 3.60 4.62 -15.77
C LEU A 116 4.79 4.30 -16.67
N THR A 117 4.54 3.78 -17.88
CA THR A 117 5.62 3.40 -18.81
C THR A 117 6.37 4.59 -19.39
N ALA A 118 5.79 5.80 -19.36
CA ALA A 118 6.49 7.03 -19.73
C ALA A 118 7.69 7.33 -18.81
N TRP A 119 7.60 6.97 -17.52
CA TRP A 119 8.69 7.19 -16.56
C TRP A 119 9.48 5.92 -16.24
N TYR A 120 8.80 4.79 -16.18
CA TYR A 120 9.38 3.48 -15.88
C TYR A 120 9.02 2.50 -17.00
N PRO A 121 9.80 2.49 -18.11
CA PRO A 121 9.47 1.69 -19.27
C PRO A 121 9.43 0.19 -18.98
N PHE A 122 8.40 -0.48 -19.52
CA PHE A 122 8.30 -1.93 -19.59
C PHE A 122 8.51 -2.36 -21.04
N TRP A 123 9.24 -3.43 -21.25
CA TRP A 123 9.53 -4.03 -22.57
C TRP A 123 9.72 -5.54 -22.41
N PRO A 124 9.79 -6.36 -23.47
CA PRO A 124 9.89 -7.82 -23.37
C PRO A 124 11.08 -8.35 -22.57
N GLY A 125 12.12 -7.54 -22.35
CA GLY A 125 13.26 -7.90 -21.49
C GLY A 125 13.08 -7.63 -19.99
N VAL A 126 11.98 -6.98 -19.58
CA VAL A 126 11.67 -6.74 -18.16
C VAL A 126 11.23 -8.02 -17.48
N ARG A 127 11.75 -8.23 -16.28
CA ARG A 127 11.35 -9.30 -15.35
C ARG A 127 10.83 -8.66 -14.08
N TYR A 128 9.52 -8.68 -13.94
CA TYR A 128 8.84 -8.13 -12.78
C TYR A 128 8.62 -9.22 -11.73
N LEU A 129 8.97 -8.95 -10.48
CA LEU A 129 8.67 -9.84 -9.35
C LEU A 129 7.33 -9.44 -8.70
N SER A 130 6.32 -10.29 -8.88
CA SER A 130 5.00 -10.15 -8.26
C SER A 130 4.97 -10.95 -6.96
N ILE A 131 4.94 -10.24 -5.83
CA ILE A 131 4.88 -10.79 -4.47
C ILE A 131 3.73 -10.20 -3.65
N LEU A 132 3.06 -9.19 -4.19
CA LEU A 132 1.86 -8.64 -3.60
C LEU A 132 0.63 -9.41 -4.10
N PRO A 133 -0.46 -9.41 -3.34
CA PRO A 133 -1.71 -10.03 -3.82
C PRO A 133 -2.21 -9.31 -5.08
N THR A 134 -2.42 -10.07 -6.16
CA THR A 134 -2.80 -9.50 -7.48
C THR A 134 -4.22 -8.90 -7.50
N ASN A 135 -5.06 -9.17 -6.48
CA ASN A 135 -6.33 -8.47 -6.31
C ASN A 135 -6.18 -7.01 -5.85
N HIS A 136 -5.04 -6.61 -5.31
CA HIS A 136 -4.75 -5.21 -4.99
C HIS A 136 -4.39 -4.42 -6.25
N ALA A 137 -4.93 -3.21 -6.34
CA ALA A 137 -4.80 -2.35 -7.51
C ALA A 137 -3.35 -2.21 -8.01
N ILE A 138 -2.36 -2.10 -7.11
CA ILE A 138 -0.94 -1.96 -7.48
C ILE A 138 -0.46 -3.19 -8.25
N ASP A 139 -0.55 -4.40 -7.67
CA ASP A 139 -0.02 -5.59 -8.33
C ASP A 139 -0.90 -6.01 -9.51
N PHE A 140 -2.20 -5.75 -9.47
CA PHE A 140 -3.08 -5.95 -10.60
C PHE A 140 -2.65 -5.14 -11.83
N LEU A 141 -2.18 -3.91 -11.62
CA LEU A 141 -1.66 -3.07 -12.71
C LEU A 141 -0.22 -3.44 -13.09
N VAL A 142 0.72 -3.35 -12.14
CA VAL A 142 2.16 -3.47 -12.45
C VAL A 142 2.68 -4.90 -12.44
N GLY A 143 1.95 -5.85 -11.83
CA GLY A 143 2.28 -7.28 -11.78
C GLY A 143 1.47 -8.16 -12.73
N PHE A 144 0.40 -7.63 -13.33
CA PHE A 144 -0.45 -8.39 -14.25
C PHE A 144 -0.70 -7.63 -15.56
N ILE A 145 -1.49 -6.54 -15.55
CA ILE A 145 -1.92 -5.87 -16.80
C ILE A 145 -0.73 -5.27 -17.55
N GLY A 146 0.08 -4.45 -16.88
CA GLY A 146 1.19 -3.73 -17.51
C GLY A 146 2.22 -4.66 -18.16
N PRO A 147 2.77 -5.65 -17.43
CA PRO A 147 3.68 -6.62 -18.01
C PRO A 147 3.08 -7.40 -19.18
N PHE A 148 1.82 -7.84 -19.05
CA PHE A 148 1.13 -8.57 -20.12
C PHE A 148 1.02 -7.73 -21.38
N VAL A 149 0.57 -6.48 -21.27
CA VAL A 149 0.40 -5.56 -22.41
C VAL A 149 1.75 -5.23 -23.06
N CYS A 150 2.83 -5.13 -22.28
CA CYS A 150 4.17 -4.78 -22.76
C CYS A 150 5.02 -6.00 -23.15
N GLY A 151 4.49 -7.22 -23.04
CA GLY A 151 5.22 -8.46 -23.33
C GLY A 151 6.36 -8.76 -22.34
N ALA A 152 6.30 -8.20 -21.14
CA ALA A 152 7.28 -8.43 -20.08
C ALA A 152 7.03 -9.77 -19.36
N CYS A 153 8.06 -10.31 -18.73
CA CYS A 153 7.97 -11.54 -17.93
C CYS A 153 7.57 -11.21 -16.48
N VAL A 154 6.59 -11.93 -15.94
CA VAL A 154 6.21 -11.86 -14.53
C VAL A 154 6.66 -13.11 -13.80
N VAL A 155 7.37 -12.94 -12.70
CA VAL A 155 7.75 -14.00 -11.78
C VAL A 155 6.84 -13.91 -10.57
N HIS A 156 5.86 -14.81 -10.46
CA HIS A 156 4.95 -14.87 -9.32
C HIS A 156 5.55 -15.68 -8.19
N LEU A 157 5.55 -15.10 -6.98
CA LEU A 157 6.01 -15.76 -5.78
C LEU A 157 4.87 -15.86 -4.78
N ARG A 158 4.51 -17.08 -4.36
CA ARG A 158 3.41 -17.35 -3.40
C ARG A 158 3.83 -17.17 -1.93
N THR A 159 5.09 -16.83 -1.67
CA THR A 159 5.62 -16.72 -0.32
C THR A 159 6.47 -15.47 -0.16
N LEU A 160 6.41 -14.85 1.02
CA LEU A 160 7.24 -13.71 1.39
C LEU A 160 8.46 -14.13 2.23
N ARG A 161 8.76 -15.43 2.34
CA ARG A 161 9.95 -15.90 3.06
C ARG A 161 11.22 -15.33 2.42
N PRO A 162 12.10 -14.69 3.20
CA PRO A 162 13.25 -13.94 2.67
C PRO A 162 14.18 -14.76 1.76
N GLU A 163 14.35 -16.05 2.06
CA GLU A 163 15.17 -16.94 1.26
C GLU A 163 14.66 -17.13 -0.18
N PHE A 164 13.33 -17.31 -0.34
CA PHE A 164 12.71 -17.47 -1.67
C PHE A 164 12.67 -16.15 -2.44
N VAL A 165 12.42 -15.04 -1.75
CA VAL A 165 12.47 -13.71 -2.36
C VAL A 165 13.87 -13.42 -2.88
N ARG A 166 14.90 -13.70 -2.08
CA ARG A 166 16.30 -13.52 -2.49
C ARG A 166 16.69 -14.43 -3.67
N ASP A 167 16.28 -15.70 -3.61
CA ASP A 167 16.54 -16.66 -4.72
C ASP A 167 15.89 -16.18 -6.01
N ALA A 168 14.64 -15.67 -5.94
CA ALA A 168 13.94 -15.13 -7.10
C ALA A 168 14.69 -13.93 -7.71
N PHE A 169 15.18 -12.98 -6.91
CA PHE A 169 15.99 -11.87 -7.41
C PHE A 169 17.21 -12.35 -8.19
N VAL A 170 17.96 -13.29 -7.62
CA VAL A 170 19.22 -13.78 -8.21
C VAL A 170 18.94 -14.66 -9.42
N ARG A 171 18.07 -15.66 -9.28
CA ARG A 171 17.78 -16.67 -10.31
C ARG A 171 17.14 -16.06 -11.57
N TYR A 172 16.16 -15.17 -11.37
CA TYR A 172 15.40 -14.58 -12.47
C TYR A 172 15.92 -13.21 -12.89
N LYS A 173 16.98 -12.68 -12.24
CA LYS A 173 17.57 -11.36 -12.53
C LYS A 173 16.50 -10.27 -12.62
N ILE A 174 15.74 -10.10 -11.56
CA ILE A 174 14.60 -9.22 -11.49
C ILE A 174 14.98 -7.78 -11.85
N THR A 175 14.14 -7.14 -12.66
CA THR A 175 14.31 -5.76 -13.13
C THR A 175 13.52 -4.75 -12.29
N TYR A 176 12.28 -5.10 -11.95
CA TYR A 176 11.36 -4.28 -11.13
C TYR A 176 10.61 -5.13 -10.12
N VAL A 177 10.25 -4.52 -9.01
CA VAL A 177 9.38 -5.11 -7.96
C VAL A 177 8.61 -4.01 -7.27
N ALA A 178 7.35 -4.26 -6.92
CA ALA A 178 6.60 -3.41 -6.00
C ALA A 178 6.57 -4.04 -4.61
N LEU A 179 6.79 -3.22 -3.59
CA LEU A 179 6.89 -3.62 -2.19
C LEU A 179 5.99 -2.74 -1.33
N VAL A 180 5.34 -3.32 -0.33
CA VAL A 180 4.74 -2.52 0.72
C VAL A 180 5.81 -1.99 1.67
N PRO A 181 5.58 -0.85 2.35
CA PRO A 181 6.57 -0.21 3.21
C PRO A 181 7.20 -1.14 4.25
N MET A 182 6.41 -2.02 4.85
CA MET A 182 6.89 -3.00 5.83
C MET A 182 7.95 -3.96 5.25
N ILE A 183 7.74 -4.46 4.03
CA ILE A 183 8.71 -5.36 3.37
C ILE A 183 9.99 -4.59 3.05
N LEU A 184 9.86 -3.35 2.57
CA LEU A 184 10.99 -2.48 2.28
C LEU A 184 11.84 -2.23 3.54
N LYS A 185 11.20 -1.94 4.68
CA LYS A 185 11.88 -1.74 5.97
C LYS A 185 12.57 -3.02 6.47
N ASN A 186 11.94 -4.18 6.27
CA ASN A 186 12.57 -5.46 6.61
C ASN A 186 13.81 -5.76 5.74
N LEU A 187 13.77 -5.40 4.46
CA LEU A 187 14.94 -5.51 3.58
C LEU A 187 16.07 -4.57 4.05
N GLU A 188 15.75 -3.33 4.43
CA GLU A 188 16.72 -2.40 5.01
C GLU A 188 17.37 -2.99 6.26
N ARG A 189 16.57 -3.46 7.23
CA ARG A 189 17.07 -4.08 8.46
C ARG A 189 18.00 -5.26 8.16
N GLY A 190 17.61 -6.13 7.24
CA GLY A 190 18.42 -7.28 6.84
C GLY A 190 19.74 -6.89 6.16
N LEU A 191 19.78 -5.81 5.37
CA LEU A 191 20.99 -5.29 4.78
C LEU A 191 21.92 -4.66 5.84
N ARG A 192 21.35 -3.85 6.74
CA ARG A 192 22.13 -3.23 7.85
C ARG A 192 22.77 -4.31 8.73
N ALA A 193 22.02 -5.33 9.13
CA ALA A 193 22.55 -6.45 9.90
C ALA A 193 23.75 -7.12 9.19
N LYS A 194 23.65 -7.38 7.89
CA LYS A 194 24.78 -7.90 7.10
C LYS A 194 25.98 -6.95 7.04
N PHE A 195 25.75 -5.63 7.02
CA PHE A 195 26.86 -4.66 7.05
C PHE A 195 27.57 -4.69 8.42
N ASP A 196 26.81 -4.89 9.50
CA ASP A 196 27.37 -4.98 10.85
C ASP A 196 28.17 -6.28 11.10
N GLU A 197 27.86 -7.37 10.39
CA GLU A 197 28.62 -8.62 10.40
C GLU A 197 29.99 -8.51 9.71
N LEU A 198 30.22 -7.45 8.91
CA LEU A 198 31.50 -7.26 8.23
C LEU A 198 32.62 -6.87 9.23
N SER A 199 33.85 -7.33 8.96
CA SER A 199 34.99 -6.85 9.70
C SER A 199 35.15 -5.32 9.60
N ALA A 200 35.73 -4.68 10.62
CA ALA A 200 35.82 -3.22 10.69
C ALA A 200 36.41 -2.58 9.43
N GLY A 201 37.45 -3.16 8.85
CA GLY A 201 38.06 -2.66 7.60
C GLY A 201 37.12 -2.77 6.37
N LYS A 202 36.42 -3.92 6.21
CA LYS A 202 35.46 -4.11 5.11
C LYS A 202 34.28 -3.17 5.28
N ARG A 203 33.78 -3.02 6.50
CA ARG A 203 32.69 -2.11 6.82
C ARG A 203 33.06 -0.65 6.54
N PHE A 204 34.25 -0.21 6.97
CA PHE A 204 34.77 1.12 6.65
C PHE A 204 34.84 1.37 5.14
N LEU A 205 35.40 0.43 4.38
CA LEU A 205 35.47 0.54 2.92
C LEU A 205 34.07 0.63 2.28
N LEU A 206 33.13 -0.22 2.72
CA LEU A 206 31.75 -0.21 2.23
C LEU A 206 31.10 1.17 2.43
N TYR A 207 31.20 1.73 3.64
CA TYR A 207 30.61 3.06 3.90
C TYR A 207 31.28 4.18 3.10
N ARG A 208 32.58 4.09 2.84
CA ARG A 208 33.28 5.02 1.92
C ARG A 208 32.77 4.91 0.49
N MET A 209 32.53 3.69 0.01
CA MET A 209 31.96 3.46 -1.32
C MET A 209 30.50 3.96 -1.40
N ILE A 210 29.69 3.76 -0.37
CA ILE A 210 28.33 4.31 -0.29
C ILE A 210 28.37 5.85 -0.30
N ALA A 211 29.25 6.48 0.47
CA ALA A 211 29.40 7.92 0.50
C ALA A 211 29.81 8.48 -0.88
N LEU A 212 30.73 7.80 -1.56
CA LEU A 212 31.12 8.15 -2.93
C LEU A 212 29.96 8.03 -3.91
N ASN A 213 29.21 6.90 -3.84
CA ASN A 213 28.02 6.69 -4.69
C ASN A 213 27.00 7.80 -4.47
N LYS A 214 26.68 8.13 -3.22
CA LYS A 214 25.78 9.22 -2.84
C LYS A 214 26.20 10.55 -3.44
N SER A 215 27.49 10.90 -3.39
CA SER A 215 28.00 12.13 -3.99
C SER A 215 27.82 12.16 -5.52
N LEU A 216 28.13 11.03 -6.19
CA LEU A 216 28.05 10.92 -7.65
C LEU A 216 26.63 10.84 -8.22
N THR A 217 25.67 10.42 -7.38
CA THR A 217 24.27 10.20 -7.77
C THR A 217 23.30 11.24 -7.19
N ARG A 218 23.82 12.27 -6.53
CA ARG A 218 23.03 13.27 -5.80
C ARG A 218 21.90 13.91 -6.63
N ALA A 219 22.15 14.22 -7.91
CA ALA A 219 21.19 14.90 -8.78
C ALA A 219 20.14 13.94 -9.37
N HIS A 220 20.56 12.73 -9.72
CA HIS A 220 19.71 11.68 -10.30
C HIS A 220 20.40 10.33 -10.17
N PRO A 221 19.66 9.21 -10.16
CA PRO A 221 20.24 7.87 -10.01
C PRO A 221 21.07 7.51 -11.24
N LYS A 222 22.27 6.95 -11.01
CA LYS A 222 23.16 6.39 -12.03
C LYS A 222 23.35 4.90 -11.79
N VAL A 223 22.30 4.12 -12.01
CA VAL A 223 22.24 2.70 -11.63
C VAL A 223 23.42 1.89 -12.17
N SER A 224 23.87 2.13 -13.41
CA SER A 224 25.03 1.43 -13.99
C SER A 224 26.34 1.72 -13.26
N LEU A 225 26.53 2.95 -12.80
CA LEU A 225 27.68 3.35 -11.99
C LEU A 225 27.62 2.70 -10.60
N SER A 226 26.46 2.78 -9.97
CA SER A 226 26.23 2.19 -8.64
C SER A 226 26.45 0.67 -8.64
N ARG A 227 26.00 -0.03 -9.69
CA ARG A 227 26.26 -1.48 -9.87
C ARG A 227 27.75 -1.81 -9.90
N LYS A 228 28.58 -0.98 -10.55
CA LYS A 228 30.03 -1.18 -10.58
C LYS A 228 30.65 -0.92 -9.21
N LEU A 229 30.27 0.21 -8.58
CA LEU A 229 30.83 0.65 -7.32
C LEU A 229 30.42 -0.23 -6.14
N LEU A 230 29.14 -0.63 -6.07
CA LEU A 230 28.53 -1.43 -5.02
C LEU A 230 28.12 -2.83 -5.51
N SER A 231 28.97 -3.45 -6.35
CA SER A 231 28.65 -4.69 -7.06
C SER A 231 28.15 -5.82 -6.14
N GLY A 232 28.76 -6.00 -4.96
CA GLY A 232 28.36 -7.05 -4.01
C GLY A 232 26.91 -6.88 -3.53
N ILE A 233 26.46 -5.64 -3.31
CA ILE A 233 25.07 -5.36 -2.93
C ILE A 233 24.14 -5.64 -4.12
N HIS A 234 24.45 -5.10 -5.29
CA HIS A 234 23.63 -5.29 -6.48
C HIS A 234 23.53 -6.75 -6.91
N GLN A 235 24.58 -7.56 -6.76
CA GLN A 235 24.54 -9.01 -7.02
C GLN A 235 23.57 -9.74 -6.08
N GLY A 236 23.43 -9.28 -4.83
CA GLY A 236 22.43 -9.78 -3.90
C GLY A 236 20.99 -9.60 -4.39
N PHE A 237 20.76 -8.64 -5.30
CA PHE A 237 19.50 -8.39 -6.01
C PHE A 237 19.53 -8.88 -7.47
N GLY A 238 20.40 -9.82 -7.82
CA GLY A 238 20.48 -10.40 -9.15
C GLY A 238 21.19 -9.55 -10.20
N GLY A 239 21.73 -8.38 -9.84
CA GLY A 239 22.51 -7.49 -10.71
C GLY A 239 21.72 -6.69 -11.74
N GLU A 240 20.42 -6.95 -11.94
CA GLU A 240 19.60 -6.33 -12.98
C GLU A 240 18.51 -5.39 -12.45
N LEU A 241 18.36 -5.29 -11.11
CA LEU A 241 17.33 -4.43 -10.49
C LEU A 241 17.55 -2.96 -10.87
N ARG A 242 16.55 -2.33 -11.46
CA ARG A 242 16.59 -0.92 -11.90
C ARG A 242 15.93 0.02 -10.92
N ALA A 243 14.78 -0.38 -10.39
CA ALA A 243 14.06 0.36 -9.35
C ALA A 243 13.12 -0.59 -8.59
N MET A 244 12.79 -0.19 -7.38
CA MET A 244 11.68 -0.71 -6.61
C MET A 244 10.56 0.33 -6.59
N PHE A 245 9.31 -0.12 -6.52
CA PHE A 245 8.15 0.74 -6.34
C PHE A 245 7.59 0.53 -4.94
N THR A 246 7.07 1.59 -4.33
CA THR A 246 6.38 1.50 -3.06
C THR A 246 5.25 2.52 -2.99
N GLY A 247 4.26 2.25 -2.15
CA GLY A 247 3.11 3.11 -1.97
C GLY A 247 2.01 2.45 -1.16
N GLY A 248 0.85 3.10 -1.12
CA GLY A 248 -0.33 2.60 -0.41
C GLY A 248 -0.32 2.84 1.10
N ALA A 249 0.84 3.10 1.71
CA ALA A 249 1.01 3.53 3.09
C ALA A 249 2.25 4.43 3.20
N PHE A 250 2.44 5.05 4.36
CA PHE A 250 3.61 5.88 4.63
C PHE A 250 4.91 5.07 4.56
N VAL A 251 5.94 5.67 3.98
CA VAL A 251 7.32 5.16 3.96
C VAL A 251 8.23 6.17 4.63
N GLU A 252 9.04 5.71 5.54
CA GLU A 252 10.01 6.55 6.23
C GLU A 252 11.03 7.13 5.23
N PRO A 253 11.23 8.46 5.19
CA PRO A 253 12.19 9.08 4.26
C PRO A 253 13.61 8.53 4.39
N SER A 254 14.03 8.15 5.60
CA SER A 254 15.34 7.54 5.86
C SER A 254 15.52 6.19 5.15
N THR A 255 14.45 5.37 5.08
CA THR A 255 14.44 4.10 4.34
C THR A 255 14.59 4.32 2.85
N LEU A 256 13.85 5.27 2.28
CA LEU A 256 13.96 5.63 0.86
C LEU A 256 15.37 6.15 0.52
N GLN A 257 15.91 7.02 1.37
CA GLN A 257 17.26 7.56 1.23
C GLN A 257 18.33 6.47 1.33
N PHE A 258 18.17 5.51 2.25
CA PHE A 258 19.09 4.37 2.39
C PHE A 258 19.24 3.59 1.09
N PHE A 259 18.12 3.19 0.47
CA PHE A 259 18.17 2.46 -0.80
C PHE A 259 18.70 3.32 -1.96
N TYR A 260 18.35 4.60 -1.97
CA TYR A 260 18.89 5.55 -2.96
C TYR A 260 20.41 5.65 -2.87
N ASP A 261 20.95 5.78 -1.64
CA ASP A 261 22.39 5.84 -1.38
C ASP A 261 23.13 4.56 -1.80
N LEU A 262 22.44 3.39 -1.81
CA LEU A 262 22.93 2.13 -2.34
C LEU A 262 22.83 2.02 -3.88
N GLY A 263 22.25 3.01 -4.56
CA GLY A 263 22.01 2.97 -6.01
C GLY A 263 20.89 2.04 -6.43
N ILE A 264 19.99 1.70 -5.52
CA ILE A 264 18.76 0.94 -5.75
C ILE A 264 17.58 1.88 -5.49
N PRO A 265 17.20 2.75 -6.43
CA PRO A 265 16.19 3.76 -6.17
C PRO A 265 14.82 3.12 -5.91
N VAL A 266 14.11 3.69 -4.93
CA VAL A 266 12.73 3.34 -4.63
C VAL A 266 11.85 4.48 -5.08
N ALA A 267 11.02 4.24 -6.09
CA ALA A 267 10.02 5.18 -6.54
C ALA A 267 8.80 5.09 -5.62
N ASN A 268 8.68 6.05 -4.70
CA ASN A 268 7.52 6.19 -3.84
C ASN A 268 6.39 6.86 -4.60
N GLY A 269 5.18 6.33 -4.48
CA GLY A 269 3.99 6.81 -5.17
C GLY A 269 2.74 6.85 -4.31
N TYR A 270 1.77 7.60 -4.79
CA TYR A 270 0.45 7.71 -4.20
C TYR A 270 -0.62 7.38 -5.23
N GLY A 271 -1.68 6.76 -4.76
CA GLY A 271 -2.85 6.46 -5.57
C GLY A 271 -3.95 5.76 -4.80
N LEU A 272 -5.06 5.58 -5.49
CA LEU A 272 -6.29 4.99 -4.95
C LEU A 272 -6.86 3.99 -5.97
N THR A 273 -7.65 3.06 -5.48
CA THR A 273 -8.43 2.15 -6.33
C THR A 273 -9.41 2.91 -7.22
N GLU A 274 -10.01 3.97 -6.69
CA GLU A 274 -10.95 4.87 -7.35
C GLU A 274 -10.34 5.65 -8.53
N ALA A 275 -9.01 5.65 -8.64
CA ALA A 275 -8.29 6.33 -9.73
C ALA A 275 -7.36 5.36 -10.50
N GLY A 276 -7.75 4.11 -10.58
CA GLY A 276 -7.07 3.08 -11.38
C GLY A 276 -5.77 2.57 -10.79
N THR A 277 -5.18 3.19 -9.82
CA THR A 277 -4.04 2.78 -8.98
C THR A 277 -3.11 3.93 -8.64
N SER A 278 -2.36 4.47 -9.62
CA SER A 278 -1.27 5.42 -9.38
C SER A 278 -1.63 6.80 -9.90
N LEU A 279 -1.49 7.81 -9.04
CA LEU A 279 -1.72 9.21 -9.36
C LEU A 279 -0.41 9.99 -9.45
N THR A 280 0.48 9.72 -8.48
CA THR A 280 1.83 10.29 -8.46
C THR A 280 2.86 9.20 -8.35
N LEU A 281 4.06 9.49 -8.78
CA LEU A 281 5.23 8.65 -8.59
C LEU A 281 6.48 9.54 -8.52
N ASN A 282 7.46 9.13 -7.74
CA ASN A 282 8.74 9.83 -7.71
C ASN A 282 9.48 9.60 -9.02
N ASP A 283 9.73 10.67 -9.78
CA ASP A 283 10.46 10.64 -11.04
C ASP A 283 11.99 10.56 -10.84
N LEU A 284 12.43 10.63 -9.57
CA LEU A 284 13.83 10.60 -9.14
C LEU A 284 14.69 11.78 -9.70
N LYS A 285 14.05 12.87 -10.11
CA LYS A 285 14.70 14.03 -10.77
C LYS A 285 14.11 15.36 -10.29
N PRO A 286 14.57 15.92 -9.16
CA PRO A 286 15.47 15.31 -8.17
C PRO A 286 14.76 14.25 -7.32
N PHE A 287 15.52 13.32 -6.77
CA PHE A 287 14.98 12.40 -5.76
C PHE A 287 14.57 13.15 -4.49
N ARG A 288 13.38 12.91 -4.01
CA ARG A 288 12.80 13.49 -2.80
C ARG A 288 12.18 12.38 -1.96
N ALA A 289 12.84 12.04 -0.85
CA ALA A 289 12.39 10.98 0.05
C ALA A 289 11.13 11.35 0.85
N ASP A 290 10.88 12.65 1.06
CA ASP A 290 9.79 13.22 1.87
C ASP A 290 8.49 13.47 1.08
N THR A 291 8.40 12.96 -0.16
CA THR A 291 7.24 13.18 -1.04
C THR A 291 6.77 11.88 -1.66
N VAL A 292 5.55 11.90 -2.19
CA VAL A 292 5.00 10.81 -3.01
C VAL A 292 5.16 11.05 -4.51
N GLY A 293 6.06 11.97 -4.88
CA GLY A 293 6.41 12.27 -6.26
C GLY A 293 5.49 13.28 -6.94
N LYS A 294 5.59 13.34 -8.26
CA LYS A 294 4.84 14.25 -9.13
C LYS A 294 3.64 13.56 -9.76
N PRO A 295 2.61 14.32 -10.18
CA PRO A 295 1.52 13.78 -10.98
C PRO A 295 2.05 13.03 -12.21
N LEU A 296 1.53 11.84 -12.44
CA LEU A 296 1.86 11.07 -13.64
C LEU A 296 1.32 11.75 -14.91
N PRO A 297 1.95 11.55 -16.07
CA PRO A 297 1.46 12.12 -17.33
C PRO A 297 -0.02 11.78 -17.57
N GLY A 298 -0.84 12.79 -17.85
CA GLY A 298 -2.28 12.65 -18.05
C GLY A 298 -3.13 12.61 -16.78
N VAL A 299 -2.51 12.81 -15.61
CA VAL A 299 -3.20 12.97 -14.32
C VAL A 299 -3.09 14.42 -13.88
N GLU A 300 -4.22 15.05 -13.61
CA GLU A 300 -4.31 16.39 -13.06
C GLU A 300 -4.64 16.31 -11.56
N LEU A 301 -3.88 17.00 -10.74
CA LEU A 301 -4.10 17.11 -9.31
C LEU A 301 -4.27 18.57 -8.89
N ARG A 302 -5.16 18.83 -7.95
CA ARG A 302 -5.30 20.12 -7.29
C ARG A 302 -5.51 19.98 -5.80
N ILE A 303 -5.18 21.01 -5.06
CA ILE A 303 -5.42 21.11 -3.62
C ILE A 303 -6.67 21.98 -3.41
N LEU A 304 -7.69 21.39 -2.78
CA LEU A 304 -8.95 22.07 -2.48
C LEU A 304 -8.86 22.73 -1.10
N ASN A 305 -9.33 23.97 -1.01
CA ASN A 305 -9.42 24.75 0.23
C ASN A 305 -8.12 24.68 1.07
N PRO A 306 -6.97 25.08 0.51
CA PRO A 306 -5.71 25.06 1.23
C PRO A 306 -5.75 26.02 2.44
N ASP A 307 -5.15 25.59 3.56
CA ASP A 307 -4.91 26.43 4.73
C ASP A 307 -3.70 27.37 4.53
N SER A 308 -3.29 28.09 5.58
CA SER A 308 -2.14 29.01 5.56
C SER A 308 -0.82 28.33 5.20
N ASP A 309 -0.70 27.03 5.43
CA ASP A 309 0.48 26.21 5.11
C ASP A 309 0.40 25.57 3.71
N GLY A 310 -0.67 25.87 2.97
CA GLY A 310 -0.95 25.33 1.64
C GLY A 310 -1.47 23.89 1.66
N ILE A 311 -1.84 23.37 2.83
CA ILE A 311 -2.37 22.02 3.02
C ILE A 311 -3.88 22.03 2.81
N GLY A 312 -4.36 21.20 1.91
CA GLY A 312 -5.79 21.03 1.63
C GLY A 312 -6.10 19.65 1.10
N GLU A 313 -7.34 19.42 0.74
CA GLU A 313 -7.79 18.13 0.23
C GLU A 313 -7.33 17.92 -1.22
N VAL A 314 -6.72 16.78 -1.48
CA VAL A 314 -6.26 16.39 -2.81
C VAL A 314 -7.46 15.98 -3.67
N ALA A 315 -7.61 16.60 -4.82
CA ALA A 315 -8.56 16.19 -5.84
C ALA A 315 -7.84 15.81 -7.14
N VAL A 316 -8.37 14.82 -7.84
CA VAL A 316 -7.78 14.30 -9.07
C VAL A 316 -8.79 14.33 -10.22
N HIS A 317 -8.29 14.70 -11.40
CA HIS A 317 -9.01 14.63 -12.66
C HIS A 317 -8.15 13.90 -13.71
N GLY A 318 -8.79 13.18 -14.60
CA GLY A 318 -8.13 12.48 -15.70
C GLY A 318 -8.80 11.16 -16.05
N LYS A 319 -8.34 10.57 -17.14
CA LYS A 319 -8.88 9.32 -17.68
C LYS A 319 -8.59 8.10 -16.82
N THR A 320 -7.78 8.23 -15.78
CA THR A 320 -7.50 7.15 -14.82
C THR A 320 -8.58 7.02 -13.74
N VAL A 321 -9.41 8.05 -13.55
CA VAL A 321 -10.49 8.07 -12.56
C VAL A 321 -11.57 7.07 -12.95
N MET A 322 -12.07 6.30 -11.96
CA MET A 322 -13.15 5.33 -12.13
C MET A 322 -14.41 5.98 -12.73
N SER A 323 -15.24 5.18 -13.37
CA SER A 323 -16.54 5.64 -13.87
C SER A 323 -17.49 5.98 -12.73
N HIS A 324 -17.66 5.06 -11.77
CA HIS A 324 -18.58 5.20 -10.64
C HIS A 324 -18.35 4.07 -9.61
N TYR A 325 -18.98 4.17 -8.44
CA TYR A 325 -19.15 3.03 -7.53
C TYR A 325 -20.32 2.15 -7.97
N LEU A 326 -20.10 0.84 -8.01
CA LEU A 326 -21.13 -0.14 -8.39
C LEU A 326 -22.36 -0.04 -7.49
N ASP A 327 -23.52 0.11 -8.11
CA ASP A 327 -24.85 0.19 -7.45
C ASP A 327 -24.93 1.26 -6.33
N ASP A 328 -24.06 2.32 -6.36
CA ASP A 328 -24.02 3.40 -5.36
C ASP A 328 -23.85 4.79 -6.04
N PRO A 329 -24.93 5.30 -6.68
CA PRO A 329 -24.90 6.60 -7.35
C PRO A 329 -24.75 7.79 -6.38
N GLU A 330 -25.27 7.68 -5.16
CA GLU A 330 -25.17 8.76 -4.16
C GLU A 330 -23.71 8.95 -3.71
N LEU A 331 -23.03 7.86 -3.36
CA LEU A 331 -21.62 7.90 -3.01
C LEU A 331 -20.76 8.37 -4.19
N THR A 332 -21.13 7.95 -5.41
CA THR A 332 -20.44 8.41 -6.62
C THR A 332 -20.53 9.92 -6.77
N ALA A 333 -21.72 10.49 -6.62
CA ALA A 333 -21.93 11.95 -6.71
C ALA A 333 -21.23 12.73 -5.60
N GLN A 334 -21.12 12.15 -4.40
CA GLN A 334 -20.36 12.75 -3.28
C GLN A 334 -18.85 12.69 -3.51
N THR A 335 -18.37 11.69 -4.23
CA THR A 335 -16.93 11.45 -4.42
C THR A 335 -16.40 12.09 -5.70
N ILE A 336 -17.18 12.12 -6.77
CA ILE A 336 -16.84 12.76 -8.05
C ILE A 336 -17.71 14.00 -8.22
N VAL A 337 -17.09 15.16 -7.97
CA VAL A 337 -17.78 16.47 -8.01
C VAL A 337 -17.20 17.26 -9.18
N ASP A 338 -18.02 17.70 -10.10
CA ASP A 338 -17.62 18.47 -11.31
C ASP A 338 -16.47 17.80 -12.10
N GLY A 339 -16.49 16.49 -12.18
CA GLY A 339 -15.46 15.68 -12.87
C GLY A 339 -14.17 15.47 -12.07
N TRP A 340 -14.09 15.99 -10.84
CA TRP A 340 -12.96 15.78 -9.94
C TRP A 340 -13.27 14.75 -8.88
N LEU A 341 -12.43 13.73 -8.78
CA LEU A 341 -12.46 12.76 -7.68
C LEU A 341 -11.86 13.41 -6.44
N VAL A 342 -12.65 13.62 -5.41
CA VAL A 342 -12.23 14.13 -4.10
C VAL A 342 -11.74 12.96 -3.26
N THR A 343 -10.42 12.96 -2.95
CA THR A 343 -9.76 11.74 -2.44
C THR A 343 -9.94 11.51 -0.94
N GLY A 344 -10.27 12.55 -0.20
CA GLY A 344 -10.24 12.53 1.27
C GLY A 344 -8.84 12.52 1.87
N ASP A 345 -7.79 12.61 1.06
CA ASP A 345 -6.41 12.74 1.50
C ASP A 345 -6.00 14.22 1.55
N LEU A 346 -5.19 14.60 2.52
CA LEU A 346 -4.68 15.96 2.68
C LEU A 346 -3.23 16.04 2.20
N GLY A 347 -2.94 17.08 1.43
CA GLY A 347 -1.62 17.26 0.83
C GLY A 347 -1.33 18.69 0.41
N ARG A 348 -0.09 18.92 0.01
CA ARG A 348 0.35 20.16 -0.65
C ARG A 348 1.41 19.84 -1.70
N PHE A 349 1.58 20.74 -2.65
CA PHE A 349 2.71 20.69 -3.57
C PHE A 349 3.91 21.47 -3.04
N ASP A 350 5.11 20.94 -3.25
CA ASP A 350 6.35 21.70 -3.05
C ASP A 350 6.67 22.56 -4.28
N GLY A 351 7.72 23.40 -4.17
CA GLY A 351 8.16 24.27 -5.27
C GLY A 351 8.65 23.54 -6.53
N ASN A 352 8.83 22.21 -6.49
CA ASN A 352 9.23 21.38 -7.64
C ASN A 352 8.07 20.56 -8.22
N GLY A 353 6.85 20.77 -7.71
CA GLY A 353 5.65 20.03 -8.11
C GLY A 353 5.51 18.63 -7.55
N HIS A 354 6.27 18.30 -6.49
CA HIS A 354 6.06 17.04 -5.77
C HIS A 354 4.94 17.17 -4.75
N LEU A 355 4.10 16.15 -4.65
CA LEU A 355 3.04 16.07 -3.65
C LEU A 355 3.60 15.54 -2.32
N GLN A 356 3.33 16.28 -1.25
CA GLN A 356 3.52 15.85 0.13
C GLN A 356 2.15 15.50 0.71
N LEU A 357 2.01 14.32 1.34
CA LEU A 357 0.78 13.89 2.01
C LEU A 357 0.94 14.05 3.53
N PHE A 358 -0.14 14.45 4.19
CA PHE A 358 -0.20 14.69 5.64
C PHE A 358 -1.13 13.73 6.37
N GLY A 359 -2.07 13.10 5.68
CA GLY A 359 -3.01 12.13 6.26
C GLY A 359 -4.38 12.18 5.63
N ARG A 360 -5.36 11.57 6.31
CA ARG A 360 -6.76 11.57 5.88
C ARG A 360 -7.55 12.69 6.53
N LYS A 361 -8.35 13.42 5.76
CA LYS A 361 -9.22 14.50 6.25
C LYS A 361 -10.09 14.05 7.43
N LYS A 362 -10.68 12.88 7.36
CA LYS A 362 -11.51 12.29 8.41
C LYS A 362 -10.76 11.91 9.70
N ASN A 363 -9.44 11.74 9.64
CA ASN A 363 -8.59 11.43 10.78
C ASN A 363 -8.01 12.70 11.41
N MET A 364 -8.14 13.84 10.73
CA MET A 364 -7.63 15.12 11.19
C MET A 364 -8.29 15.49 12.51
N ILE A 365 -7.49 15.90 13.47
CA ILE A 365 -7.92 16.39 14.77
C ILE A 365 -7.81 17.92 14.74
N VAL A 366 -8.90 18.62 15.01
CA VAL A 366 -8.88 20.07 15.12
C VAL A 366 -8.77 20.43 16.60
N THR A 367 -7.72 21.12 16.98
CA THR A 367 -7.53 21.59 18.36
C THR A 367 -8.50 22.72 18.70
N GLU A 368 -8.72 22.98 19.99
CA GLU A 368 -9.52 24.12 20.45
C GLU A 368 -9.01 25.49 19.92
N GLY A 369 -7.70 25.58 19.67
CA GLY A 369 -7.08 26.74 19.03
C GLY A 369 -7.19 26.79 17.51
N GLY A 370 -8.01 25.92 16.88
CA GLY A 370 -8.23 25.88 15.44
C GLY A 370 -7.07 25.30 14.63
N LYS A 371 -6.05 24.70 15.26
CA LYS A 371 -4.93 24.08 14.56
C LYS A 371 -5.28 22.66 14.13
N ASN A 372 -4.94 22.33 12.89
CA ASN A 372 -5.08 21.00 12.35
C ASN A 372 -3.93 20.10 12.79
N ILE A 373 -4.26 18.95 13.37
CA ILE A 373 -3.32 17.89 13.73
C ILE A 373 -3.60 16.68 12.85
N TYR A 374 -2.58 16.17 12.25
CA TYR A 374 -2.63 14.95 11.44
C TYR A 374 -1.99 13.82 12.24
N PRO A 375 -2.78 12.84 12.74
CA PRO A 375 -2.26 11.76 13.57
C PRO A 375 -1.12 10.99 12.91
N GLU A 376 -1.23 10.76 11.61
CA GLU A 376 -0.22 10.06 10.81
C GLU A 376 1.14 10.78 10.80
N ASP A 377 1.14 12.10 10.81
CA ASP A 377 2.37 12.92 10.89
C ASP A 377 3.06 12.78 12.26
N ILE A 378 2.27 12.65 13.32
CA ILE A 378 2.81 12.39 14.66
C ILE A 378 3.31 10.95 14.78
N GLU A 379 2.57 9.97 14.27
CA GLU A 379 2.97 8.56 14.26
C GLU A 379 4.34 8.37 13.61
N ASN A 380 4.62 9.12 12.55
CA ASN A 380 5.90 9.12 11.88
C ASN A 380 7.08 9.53 12.80
N ALA A 381 6.84 10.42 13.78
CA ALA A 381 7.87 10.79 14.76
C ALA A 381 8.19 9.66 15.74
N PHE A 382 7.28 8.71 15.90
CA PHE A 382 7.45 7.52 16.75
C PHE A 382 7.82 6.27 15.96
N ASP A 383 7.95 6.35 14.65
CA ASP A 383 8.38 5.20 13.83
C ASP A 383 9.80 4.75 14.21
N GLY A 384 10.03 3.43 14.17
CA GLY A 384 11.30 2.85 14.61
C GLY A 384 11.46 2.69 16.12
N LEU A 385 10.45 3.02 16.94
CA LEU A 385 10.43 2.54 18.33
C LEU A 385 10.50 1.01 18.34
N PRO A 386 11.15 0.40 19.35
CA PRO A 386 11.16 -1.05 19.52
C PRO A 386 9.78 -1.54 20.02
N VAL A 387 8.74 -1.36 19.22
CA VAL A 387 7.36 -1.80 19.47
C VAL A 387 6.81 -2.43 18.21
N LYS A 388 5.82 -3.29 18.34
CA LYS A 388 5.17 -3.92 17.18
C LYS A 388 4.40 -2.91 16.35
N GLU A 389 3.59 -2.07 17.00
CA GLU A 389 2.69 -1.12 16.36
C GLU A 389 2.45 0.10 17.24
N CYS A 390 2.22 1.24 16.62
CA CYS A 390 1.73 2.43 17.31
C CYS A 390 0.63 3.14 16.50
N CYS A 391 -0.24 3.89 17.20
CA CYS A 391 -1.31 4.66 16.60
C CYS A 391 -1.68 5.85 17.50
N ILE A 392 -1.96 7.02 16.91
CA ILE A 392 -2.34 8.23 17.65
C ILE A 392 -3.85 8.46 17.59
N PHE A 393 -4.43 8.78 18.73
CA PHE A 393 -5.82 9.22 18.84
C PHE A 393 -5.94 10.47 19.71
N ALA A 394 -6.99 11.25 19.46
CA ALA A 394 -7.47 12.23 20.44
C ALA A 394 -8.21 11.51 21.57
N ALA A 395 -7.98 11.89 22.80
CA ALA A 395 -8.66 11.30 23.97
C ALA A 395 -10.18 11.40 23.86
N ASN A 396 -10.69 12.51 23.35
CA ASN A 396 -12.14 12.74 23.19
C ASN A 396 -12.74 11.87 22.06
N TYR A 397 -11.93 11.43 21.09
CA TYR A 397 -12.38 10.46 20.11
C TYR A 397 -12.49 9.05 20.71
N LEU A 398 -11.56 8.67 21.58
CA LEU A 398 -11.63 7.37 22.28
C LEU A 398 -12.73 7.37 23.33
N TRP A 399 -12.85 8.41 24.13
CA TRP A 399 -13.85 8.54 25.21
C TRP A 399 -14.52 9.90 25.16
N PRO A 400 -15.63 10.04 24.44
CA PRO A 400 -16.36 11.30 24.36
C PRO A 400 -16.75 11.80 25.73
N ALA A 401 -16.26 12.96 26.13
CA ALA A 401 -16.56 13.60 27.41
C ALA A 401 -17.46 14.81 27.17
N LYS A 402 -18.37 15.06 28.12
CA LYS A 402 -19.25 16.25 28.10
C LYS A 402 -18.54 17.56 28.51
N SER A 403 -17.31 17.50 29.02
CA SER A 403 -16.56 18.69 29.48
C SER A 403 -15.47 19.06 28.46
N LEU A 404 -15.41 20.34 28.13
CA LEU A 404 -14.36 21.00 27.35
C LEU A 404 -13.05 21.05 28.15
N GLY A 405 -12.40 19.90 28.31
CA GLY A 405 -11.00 19.82 28.77
C GLY A 405 -10.06 19.83 27.59
N ARG A 406 -8.85 20.37 27.79
CA ARG A 406 -7.80 20.41 26.76
C ARG A 406 -7.69 19.05 26.08
N GLU A 407 -7.80 19.03 24.76
CA GLU A 407 -7.70 17.80 23.96
C GLU A 407 -6.31 17.18 24.13
N MET A 408 -6.27 15.96 24.63
CA MET A 408 -5.04 15.23 24.86
C MET A 408 -4.84 14.20 23.73
N LEU A 409 -3.67 14.22 23.11
CA LEU A 409 -3.27 13.18 22.16
C LEU A 409 -2.71 11.99 22.93
N ILE A 410 -3.11 10.79 22.54
CA ILE A 410 -2.73 9.53 23.18
C ILE A 410 -2.04 8.64 22.16
N LEU A 411 -0.86 8.13 22.55
CA LEU A 411 -0.11 7.14 21.79
C LEU A 411 -0.53 5.73 22.23
N LEU A 412 -1.27 5.02 21.39
CA LEU A 412 -1.51 3.59 21.56
C LEU A 412 -0.28 2.82 21.13
N LEU A 413 0.15 1.88 21.97
CA LEU A 413 1.33 1.05 21.72
C LEU A 413 0.94 -0.43 21.82
N ARG A 414 1.38 -1.22 20.86
CA ARG A 414 1.39 -2.67 20.91
C ARG A 414 2.84 -3.15 20.96
N LEU A 415 3.21 -3.82 22.03
CA LEU A 415 4.55 -4.41 22.18
C LEU A 415 4.66 -5.71 21.38
N GLU A 416 5.89 -6.12 21.07
CA GLU A 416 6.16 -7.47 20.52
C GLU A 416 5.78 -8.54 21.52
N GLN A 417 5.61 -9.77 21.05
CA GLN A 417 5.29 -10.90 21.92
C GLN A 417 6.43 -11.11 22.94
N ASN A 418 6.09 -11.22 24.22
CA ASN A 418 7.03 -11.34 25.35
C ASN A 418 7.94 -10.13 25.59
N GLN A 419 7.63 -8.97 25.02
CA GLN A 419 8.32 -7.73 25.29
C GLN A 419 7.68 -7.01 26.47
N GLU A 420 8.48 -6.54 27.40
CA GLU A 420 8.04 -5.67 28.51
C GLU A 420 8.22 -4.18 28.14
N PHE A 421 7.35 -3.34 28.68
CA PHE A 421 7.49 -1.90 28.57
C PHE A 421 8.57 -1.41 29.55
N THR A 422 9.72 -1.02 29.02
CA THR A 422 10.87 -0.64 29.81
C THR A 422 10.97 0.87 30.03
N GLU A 423 11.66 1.28 31.10
CA GLU A 423 11.94 2.72 31.33
C GLU A 423 12.73 3.33 30.17
N ALA A 424 13.64 2.58 29.54
CA ALA A 424 14.37 3.03 28.36
C ALA A 424 13.42 3.37 27.18
N LEU A 425 12.41 2.55 26.93
CA LEU A 425 11.39 2.83 25.91
C LEU A 425 10.57 4.07 26.25
N LYS A 426 10.21 4.24 27.52
CA LYS A 426 9.51 5.44 27.99
C LYS A 426 10.35 6.72 27.78
N GLN A 427 11.62 6.69 28.12
CA GLN A 427 12.54 7.82 27.91
C GLN A 427 12.70 8.14 26.42
N GLU A 428 12.77 7.15 25.56
CA GLU A 428 12.81 7.34 24.10
C GLU A 428 11.51 8.01 23.58
N ILE A 429 10.35 7.58 24.07
CA ILE A 429 9.06 8.22 23.74
C ILE A 429 9.06 9.68 24.18
N ILE A 430 9.49 9.97 25.42
CA ILE A 430 9.58 11.33 25.95
C ILE A 430 10.54 12.19 25.11
N ALA A 431 11.70 11.65 24.77
CA ALA A 431 12.70 12.36 23.97
C ALA A 431 12.18 12.74 22.58
N ARG A 432 11.46 11.83 21.92
CA ARG A 432 10.82 12.08 20.62
C ARG A 432 9.65 13.06 20.74
N ASN A 433 8.83 12.92 21.77
CA ASN A 433 7.70 13.81 22.03
C ASN A 433 8.16 15.27 22.23
N ARG A 434 9.26 15.49 22.93
CA ARG A 434 9.85 16.82 23.14
C ARG A 434 10.32 17.52 21.86
N ARG A 435 10.62 16.76 20.80
CA ARG A 435 11.03 17.30 19.49
C ARG A 435 9.84 17.78 18.65
N LEU A 436 8.62 17.37 19.04
CA LEU A 436 7.40 17.83 18.38
C LEU A 436 7.02 19.24 18.83
N PRO A 437 6.41 20.03 17.95
CA PRO A 437 5.75 21.29 18.32
C PRO A 437 4.74 21.06 19.46
N ASP A 438 4.59 22.01 20.37
CA ASP A 438 3.76 21.87 21.58
C ASP A 438 2.35 21.37 21.31
N PHE A 439 1.72 21.85 20.23
CA PHE A 439 0.36 21.46 19.86
C PHE A 439 0.25 20.03 19.26
N LYS A 440 1.38 19.41 18.89
CA LYS A 440 1.45 18.04 18.39
C LYS A 440 1.94 17.04 19.45
N ARG A 441 2.32 17.51 20.64
CA ARG A 441 2.83 16.62 21.69
C ARG A 441 1.73 15.72 22.22
N ILE A 442 2.08 14.46 22.39
CA ILE A 442 1.22 13.49 23.08
C ILE A 442 1.24 13.78 24.58
N GLY A 443 0.09 13.70 25.22
CA GLY A 443 -0.04 13.89 26.67
C GLY A 443 0.06 12.59 27.46
N GLY A 444 -0.04 11.43 26.78
CA GLY A 444 0.06 10.14 27.44
C GLY A 444 0.12 8.97 26.44
N TYR A 445 0.34 7.77 26.97
CA TYR A 445 0.33 6.53 26.19
C TYR A 445 -0.57 5.47 26.82
N LEU A 446 -0.91 4.47 26.01
CA LEU A 446 -1.76 3.35 26.39
C LEU A 446 -1.19 2.05 25.79
N LEU A 447 -1.05 1.00 26.61
CA LEU A 447 -0.61 -0.31 26.14
C LEU A 447 -1.79 -1.18 25.74
N CYS A 448 -1.78 -1.64 24.49
CA CYS A 448 -2.81 -2.53 23.93
C CYS A 448 -2.34 -3.98 23.98
N GLY A 449 -3.18 -4.85 24.55
CA GLY A 449 -2.87 -6.30 24.67
C GLY A 449 -3.06 -7.09 23.38
N LYS A 450 -3.82 -6.56 22.40
CA LYS A 450 -4.14 -7.21 21.12
C LYS A 450 -3.51 -6.48 19.94
N ASP A 451 -3.28 -7.20 18.86
CA ASP A 451 -2.82 -6.65 17.60
C ASP A 451 -3.88 -5.69 17.02
N PHE A 452 -3.41 -4.65 16.33
CA PHE A 452 -4.31 -3.67 15.75
C PHE A 452 -5.06 -4.26 14.55
N PRO A 453 -6.38 -4.07 14.44
CA PRO A 453 -7.16 -4.54 13.31
C PRO A 453 -6.70 -3.87 12.02
N ARG A 454 -6.52 -4.68 10.96
CA ARG A 454 -5.98 -4.21 9.68
C ARG A 454 -6.87 -4.59 8.52
N THR A 455 -6.81 -3.78 7.48
CA THR A 455 -7.35 -4.13 6.17
C THR A 455 -6.45 -5.18 5.50
N ALA A 456 -6.94 -5.81 4.43
CA ALA A 456 -6.13 -6.71 3.61
C ALA A 456 -4.86 -6.05 3.04
N SER A 457 -4.89 -4.72 2.83
CA SER A 457 -3.73 -3.90 2.45
C SER A 457 -2.85 -3.47 3.63
N MET A 458 -3.02 -4.09 4.81
CA MET A 458 -2.25 -3.86 6.03
C MET A 458 -2.42 -2.47 6.68
N LYS A 459 -3.42 -1.68 6.29
CA LYS A 459 -3.76 -0.40 6.93
C LYS A 459 -4.52 -0.62 8.23
N ILE A 460 -4.21 0.15 9.29
CA ILE A 460 -4.94 0.09 10.56
C ILE A 460 -6.39 0.55 10.36
N LYS A 461 -7.34 -0.26 10.81
CA LYS A 461 -8.76 0.10 10.87
C LYS A 461 -9.02 0.92 12.13
N ARG A 462 -8.74 2.24 12.06
CA ARG A 462 -8.80 3.14 13.23
C ARG A 462 -10.12 3.11 13.99
N THR A 463 -11.25 3.05 13.30
CA THR A 463 -12.59 3.02 13.93
C THR A 463 -12.75 1.74 14.75
N GLU A 464 -12.42 0.58 14.18
CA GLU A 464 -12.49 -0.73 14.85
C GLU A 464 -11.52 -0.78 16.04
N LEU A 465 -10.28 -0.28 15.86
CA LEU A 465 -9.31 -0.17 16.94
C LEU A 465 -9.82 0.71 18.10
N ALA A 466 -10.42 1.85 17.80
CA ALA A 466 -10.98 2.73 18.82
C ALA A 466 -12.15 2.07 19.57
N GLU A 467 -13.00 1.31 18.88
CA GLU A 467 -14.07 0.53 19.50
C GLU A 467 -13.52 -0.57 20.43
N ASP A 468 -12.49 -1.26 20.00
CA ASP A 468 -11.85 -2.31 20.80
C ASP A 468 -11.18 -1.72 22.04
N VAL A 469 -10.51 -0.57 21.91
CA VAL A 469 -9.93 0.15 23.05
C VAL A 469 -11.03 0.55 24.04
N ARG A 470 -12.14 1.13 23.59
CA ARG A 470 -13.25 1.55 24.45
C ARG A 470 -13.88 0.39 25.25
N LYS A 471 -13.94 -0.83 24.64
CA LYS A 471 -14.51 -2.01 25.29
C LYS A 471 -13.63 -2.54 26.43
N VAL A 472 -12.32 -2.37 26.33
CA VAL A 472 -11.35 -3.04 27.22
C VAL A 472 -10.67 -2.05 28.17
N LEU A 473 -10.43 -0.81 27.74
CA LEU A 473 -9.61 0.18 28.44
C LEU A 473 -10.38 1.47 28.64
N GLY A 474 -10.45 1.92 29.87
CA GLY A 474 -11.01 3.24 30.23
C GLY A 474 -9.95 4.34 30.16
N ARG A 475 -10.37 5.62 30.20
CA ARG A 475 -9.48 6.79 30.21
C ARG A 475 -8.47 6.76 31.37
N ALA A 476 -8.84 6.15 32.50
CA ALA A 476 -7.96 5.98 33.66
C ALA A 476 -6.76 5.06 33.41
N ALA A 477 -6.76 4.28 32.33
CA ALA A 477 -5.64 3.43 31.95
C ALA A 477 -4.53 4.20 31.21
N VAL A 478 -4.76 5.46 30.85
CA VAL A 478 -3.75 6.29 30.17
C VAL A 478 -2.67 6.66 31.17
N VAL A 479 -1.42 6.37 30.79
CA VAL A 479 -0.24 6.79 31.53
C VAL A 479 0.22 8.14 30.99
N GLU A 480 0.21 9.18 31.81
CA GLU A 480 0.67 10.51 31.42
C GLU A 480 2.21 10.55 31.20
N LEU A 481 2.65 11.43 30.30
CA LEU A 481 4.06 11.61 29.91
C LEU A 481 4.66 12.88 30.49
#